data_26718db71302f3e84619c155ba404c4b
#
_entry.id   26718db71302f3e84619c155ba404c4b
#
_cell.length_a   1.000
_cell.length_b   1.000
_cell.length_c   1.000
_cell.angle_alpha   90.00
_cell.angle_beta   90.00
_cell.angle_gamma   90.00
#
_symmetry.space_group_name_H-M   'P 1'
#
loop_
_entity.id
_entity.type
_entity.pdbx_description
1 polymer ?
#
loop_
_entity_poly.entity_id
_entity_poly.type
_entity_poly.pdbx_seq_one_letter_code
_entity_poly.pdbx_strand_id
1 'polypeptide(L)'
;RIIRKDPTMAKRARKKKVAPIRRAADAPVKLTDKDKKTLKSIVGMGDRVVKIAGLSRAPHLDIPSRSLSNVKFNKSKRFIEMGKGTNKRELFNLSQAKSYMQTMLVASGCKQLIEQGKSTSIRGMYYLLKHTIEGTKEETFNEQSECDPVIEDVEVSLNALREELHVYASNRGSIVGNLVFDDSGDEIDCSRMGSGGYTIPSICEPDIIQFKKCEADFILHVEKDTVWRRFNEDKFWRTHNCILTHGGGQPPRGVR
;
A
#
# COMPACT_ATOMS: atom_id res chain seq x y z
N ARG A 1 41.31 -34.90 17.46
CA ARG A 1 40.40 -36.07 17.39
C ARG A 1 39.79 -36.12 15.99
N ILE A 2 40.23 -37.12 15.22
CA ILE A 2 39.78 -37.39 13.85
C ILE A 2 38.45 -38.13 13.95
N ILE A 3 37.37 -37.53 13.43
CA ILE A 3 36.06 -38.18 13.30
C ILE A 3 36.08 -38.96 11.98
N ARG A 4 36.11 -40.30 12.07
CA ARG A 4 35.96 -41.18 10.93
C ARG A 4 34.52 -41.08 10.40
N LYS A 5 34.37 -40.77 9.10
CA LYS A 5 33.09 -40.81 8.39
C LYS A 5 32.72 -42.27 8.13
N ASP A 6 31.53 -42.65 8.59
CA ASP A 6 30.90 -43.93 8.31
C ASP A 6 30.38 -43.96 6.85
N PRO A 7 30.79 -44.91 6.00
CA PRO A 7 30.42 -44.94 4.58
C PRO A 7 29.02 -45.51 4.28
N THR A 8 28.23 -45.86 5.29
CA THR A 8 26.95 -46.58 5.06
C THR A 8 25.70 -45.69 4.96
N MET A 9 25.83 -44.37 5.10
CA MET A 9 24.69 -43.42 5.03
C MET A 9 24.44 -42.79 3.65
N ALA A 10 25.12 -43.22 2.62
CA ALA A 10 25.02 -42.65 1.27
C ALA A 10 24.18 -43.46 0.30
N LYS A 11 22.96 -43.87 0.63
CA LYS A 11 22.00 -44.38 -0.37
C LYS A 11 20.56 -44.31 0.17
N ARG A 12 19.88 -43.17 -0.06
CA ARG A 12 18.43 -43.06 -0.29
C ARG A 12 17.90 -41.62 -0.26
N ALA A 13 18.52 -40.74 -1.04
CA ALA A 13 17.84 -39.52 -1.45
C ALA A 13 17.10 -39.84 -2.76
N ARG A 14 15.86 -40.32 -2.66
CA ARG A 14 14.93 -40.33 -3.79
C ARG A 14 14.69 -38.85 -4.16
N LYS A 15 15.28 -38.47 -5.32
CA LYS A 15 14.94 -37.19 -5.97
C LYS A 15 13.43 -37.19 -6.24
N LYS A 16 12.64 -36.58 -5.36
CA LYS A 16 11.27 -36.17 -5.70
C LYS A 16 11.42 -35.22 -6.88
N LYS A 17 10.96 -35.62 -8.06
CA LYS A 17 10.78 -34.72 -9.20
C LYS A 17 9.82 -33.65 -8.72
N VAL A 18 10.34 -32.43 -8.45
CA VAL A 18 9.53 -31.25 -8.25
C VAL A 18 8.82 -31.01 -9.58
N ALA A 19 7.51 -31.13 -9.60
CA ALA A 19 6.72 -30.78 -10.76
C ALA A 19 7.03 -29.34 -11.14
N PRO A 20 7.16 -29.00 -12.42
CA PRO A 20 7.40 -27.63 -12.83
C PRO A 20 6.24 -26.77 -12.31
N ILE A 21 6.57 -25.73 -11.54
CA ILE A 21 5.60 -24.71 -11.13
C ILE A 21 5.09 -24.09 -12.43
N ARG A 22 3.90 -24.49 -12.87
CA ARG A 22 3.20 -23.81 -13.94
C ARG A 22 3.00 -22.37 -13.48
N ARG A 23 3.64 -21.42 -14.16
CA ARG A 23 3.39 -20.01 -13.97
C ARG A 23 1.90 -19.80 -14.20
N ALA A 24 1.19 -19.29 -13.20
CA ALA A 24 -0.21 -18.87 -13.29
C ALA A 24 -0.33 -17.57 -14.10
N ALA A 25 0.29 -17.53 -15.29
CA ALA A 25 0.38 -16.32 -16.12
C ALA A 25 -0.88 -16.08 -16.97
N ASP A 26 -1.81 -17.04 -17.05
CA ASP A 26 -2.91 -16.99 -18.02
C ASP A 26 -4.32 -17.15 -17.40
N ALA A 27 -4.46 -17.09 -16.08
CA ALA A 27 -5.80 -17.04 -15.51
C ALA A 27 -6.36 -15.60 -15.66
N PRO A 28 -7.59 -15.40 -16.16
CA PRO A 28 -8.20 -14.09 -16.26
C PRO A 28 -8.27 -13.46 -14.86
N VAL A 29 -7.78 -12.22 -14.75
CA VAL A 29 -7.80 -11.47 -13.48
C VAL A 29 -9.26 -11.27 -13.06
N LYS A 30 -9.62 -11.80 -11.90
CA LYS A 30 -10.97 -11.63 -11.34
C LYS A 30 -11.01 -10.29 -10.58
N LEU A 31 -11.52 -9.26 -11.25
CA LEU A 31 -11.70 -7.94 -10.66
C LEU A 31 -12.80 -7.96 -9.60
N THR A 32 -12.53 -7.38 -8.45
CA THR A 32 -13.55 -7.14 -7.40
C THR A 32 -14.50 -6.03 -7.81
N ASP A 33 -15.62 -5.87 -7.11
CA ASP A 33 -16.53 -4.76 -7.39
C ASP A 33 -15.91 -3.39 -7.00
N LYS A 34 -15.02 -3.36 -6.00
CA LYS A 34 -14.18 -2.19 -5.68
C LYS A 34 -13.30 -1.82 -6.88
N ASP A 35 -12.60 -2.80 -7.48
CA ASP A 35 -11.75 -2.58 -8.66
C ASP A 35 -12.53 -2.01 -9.84
N LYS A 36 -13.69 -2.59 -10.15
CA LYS A 36 -14.55 -2.11 -11.24
C LYS A 36 -15.00 -0.67 -11.01
N LYS A 37 -15.37 -0.31 -9.77
CA LYS A 37 -15.74 1.05 -9.40
C LYS A 37 -14.58 2.02 -9.57
N THR A 38 -13.39 1.65 -9.08
CA THR A 38 -12.18 2.47 -9.18
C THR A 38 -11.75 2.65 -10.63
N LEU A 39 -11.75 1.59 -11.44
CA LEU A 39 -11.50 1.67 -12.88
C LEU A 39 -12.46 2.62 -13.59
N LYS A 40 -13.76 2.52 -13.29
CA LYS A 40 -14.77 3.43 -13.85
C LYS A 40 -14.48 4.89 -13.48
N SER A 41 -14.04 5.16 -12.25
CA SER A 41 -13.67 6.50 -11.80
C SER A 41 -12.44 7.04 -12.54
N ILE A 42 -11.41 6.21 -12.74
CA ILE A 42 -10.19 6.56 -13.48
C ILE A 42 -10.52 6.86 -14.94
N VAL A 43 -11.27 5.98 -15.60
CA VAL A 43 -11.71 6.19 -16.99
C VAL A 43 -12.55 7.46 -17.10
N GLY A 44 -13.50 7.67 -16.20
CA GLY A 44 -14.30 8.89 -16.13
C GLY A 44 -13.50 10.18 -15.93
N MET A 45 -12.32 10.11 -15.28
CA MET A 45 -11.38 11.23 -15.20
C MET A 45 -10.80 11.55 -16.58
N GLY A 46 -10.37 10.53 -17.34
CA GLY A 46 -9.90 10.67 -18.71
C GLY A 46 -10.99 11.19 -19.67
N ASP A 47 -12.21 10.64 -19.59
CA ASP A 47 -13.35 11.06 -20.43
C ASP A 47 -13.69 12.53 -20.23
N ARG A 48 -13.59 13.05 -18.99
CA ARG A 48 -13.79 14.49 -18.73
C ARG A 48 -12.78 15.35 -19.47
N VAL A 49 -11.51 14.93 -19.46
CA VAL A 49 -10.44 15.63 -20.17
C VAL A 49 -10.68 15.64 -21.69
N VAL A 50 -11.01 14.49 -22.27
CA VAL A 50 -11.34 14.36 -23.70
C VAL A 50 -12.54 15.23 -24.07
N LYS A 51 -13.59 15.25 -23.25
CA LYS A 51 -14.78 16.07 -23.45
C LYS A 51 -14.44 17.56 -23.44
N ILE A 52 -13.58 18.02 -22.51
CA ILE A 52 -13.14 19.44 -22.45
C ILE A 52 -12.36 19.80 -23.70
N ALA A 53 -11.45 18.94 -24.15
CA ALA A 53 -10.67 19.14 -25.38
C ALA A 53 -11.59 19.21 -26.61
N GLY A 54 -12.60 18.35 -26.69
CA GLY A 54 -13.60 18.35 -27.78
C GLY A 54 -14.45 19.62 -27.84
N LEU A 55 -14.53 20.39 -26.75
CA LEU A 55 -15.20 21.69 -26.71
C LEU A 55 -14.25 22.86 -27.08
N SER A 56 -13.08 22.59 -27.63
CA SER A 56 -12.03 23.58 -27.94
C SER A 56 -11.61 24.42 -26.73
N ARG A 57 -11.68 23.82 -25.53
CA ARG A 57 -11.21 24.42 -24.27
C ARG A 57 -9.91 23.79 -23.84
N ALA A 58 -9.10 24.54 -23.08
CA ALA A 58 -7.86 24.00 -22.51
C ALA A 58 -8.17 22.82 -21.58
N PRO A 59 -7.62 21.61 -21.85
CA PRO A 59 -7.77 20.47 -20.97
C PRO A 59 -7.22 20.78 -19.58
N HIS A 60 -8.01 20.47 -18.57
CA HIS A 60 -7.65 20.68 -17.18
C HIS A 60 -8.18 19.58 -16.27
N LEU A 61 -7.57 19.46 -15.09
CA LEU A 61 -8.00 18.61 -14.00
C LEU A 61 -8.35 19.50 -12.80
N ASP A 62 -9.50 19.27 -12.19
CA ASP A 62 -9.89 19.89 -10.92
C ASP A 62 -9.48 18.94 -9.80
N ILE A 63 -8.41 19.28 -9.09
CA ILE A 63 -7.87 18.49 -7.98
C ILE A 63 -8.38 19.08 -6.66
N PRO A 64 -9.07 18.30 -5.80
CA PRO A 64 -9.50 18.78 -4.50
C PRO A 64 -8.33 19.31 -3.67
N SER A 65 -8.46 20.50 -3.12
CA SER A 65 -7.40 21.10 -2.31
C SER A 65 -7.27 20.40 -0.96
N ARG A 66 -6.07 19.91 -0.65
CA ARG A 66 -5.73 19.24 0.63
C ARG A 66 -5.25 20.22 1.72
N SER A 67 -5.45 21.53 1.52
CA SER A 67 -5.07 22.53 2.52
C SER A 67 -5.96 22.46 3.76
N LEU A 68 -5.40 22.81 4.92
CA LEU A 68 -6.16 22.91 6.17
C LEU A 68 -7.35 23.89 6.08
N SER A 69 -7.25 24.92 5.24
CA SER A 69 -8.35 25.87 4.99
C SER A 69 -9.54 25.23 4.26
N ASN A 70 -9.32 24.10 3.56
CA ASN A 70 -10.37 23.34 2.86
C ASN A 70 -10.89 22.15 3.67
N VAL A 71 -10.64 22.11 4.96
CA VAL A 71 -11.08 21.03 5.85
C VAL A 71 -12.19 21.52 6.76
N LYS A 72 -13.24 20.71 6.93
CA LYS A 72 -14.39 21.00 7.79
C LYS A 72 -14.63 19.84 8.75
N PHE A 73 -14.86 20.16 10.01
CA PHE A 73 -15.28 19.16 10.99
C PHE A 73 -16.80 18.94 10.89
N ASN A 74 -17.20 17.74 10.54
CA ASN A 74 -18.60 17.35 10.53
C ASN A 74 -19.02 16.91 11.94
N LYS A 75 -19.77 17.76 12.65
CA LYS A 75 -20.20 17.51 14.03
C LYS A 75 -21.11 16.28 14.18
N SER A 76 -21.97 16.00 13.19
CA SER A 76 -22.90 14.87 13.25
C SER A 76 -22.20 13.52 13.07
N LYS A 77 -21.24 13.47 12.18
CA LYS A 77 -20.45 12.26 11.87
C LYS A 77 -19.18 12.14 12.71
N ARG A 78 -18.80 13.21 13.43
CA ARG A 78 -17.59 13.30 14.27
C ARG A 78 -16.28 13.02 13.54
N PHE A 79 -16.20 13.40 12.26
CA PHE A 79 -14.94 13.32 11.51
C PHE A 79 -14.70 14.54 10.64
N ILE A 80 -13.47 14.64 10.15
CA ILE A 80 -13.01 15.70 9.29
C ILE A 80 -13.35 15.37 7.84
N GLU A 81 -14.08 16.24 7.18
CA GLU A 81 -14.42 16.12 5.75
C GLU A 81 -13.67 17.18 4.94
N MET A 82 -13.29 16.83 3.71
CA MET A 82 -12.71 17.78 2.78
C MET A 82 -13.79 18.75 2.27
N GLY A 83 -13.42 20.02 2.15
CA GLY A 83 -14.29 21.05 1.59
C GLY A 83 -14.42 20.95 0.07
N LYS A 84 -15.06 21.93 -0.54
CA LYS A 84 -15.33 21.97 -1.99
C LYS A 84 -14.25 22.70 -2.81
N GLY A 85 -13.20 23.21 -2.16
CA GLY A 85 -12.12 23.92 -2.83
C GLY A 85 -11.33 23.01 -3.74
N THR A 86 -11.08 23.42 -4.97
CA THR A 86 -10.28 22.69 -5.96
C THR A 86 -9.18 23.57 -6.52
N ASN A 87 -8.07 22.95 -6.91
CA ASN A 87 -6.99 23.58 -7.65
C ASN A 87 -7.02 23.04 -9.08
N LYS A 88 -7.00 23.94 -10.06
CA LYS A 88 -6.93 23.55 -11.47
C LYS A 88 -5.50 23.21 -11.86
N ARG A 89 -5.33 22.16 -12.65
CA ARG A 89 -4.10 21.84 -13.38
C ARG A 89 -4.41 21.89 -14.86
N GLU A 90 -3.85 22.84 -15.55
CA GLU A 90 -4.11 23.08 -16.97
C GLU A 90 -2.95 22.55 -17.84
N LEU A 91 -3.27 21.81 -18.89
CA LEU A 91 -2.28 21.22 -19.79
C LEU A 91 -1.46 22.30 -20.53
N PHE A 92 -2.11 23.38 -20.97
CA PHE A 92 -1.47 24.45 -21.75
C PHE A 92 -0.86 25.56 -20.89
N ASN A 93 -0.81 25.41 -19.57
CA ASN A 93 -0.10 26.28 -18.66
C ASN A 93 1.28 25.68 -18.37
N LEU A 94 2.36 26.33 -18.81
CA LEU A 94 3.74 25.84 -18.68
C LEU A 94 4.11 25.49 -17.22
N SER A 95 3.65 26.26 -16.24
CA SER A 95 3.92 25.99 -14.84
C SER A 95 3.18 24.77 -14.29
N GLN A 96 2.13 24.30 -14.97
CA GLN A 96 1.25 23.21 -14.51
C GLN A 96 1.29 21.97 -15.41
N ALA A 97 1.79 22.10 -16.65
CA ALA A 97 1.79 21.05 -17.65
C ALA A 97 2.48 19.76 -17.15
N LYS A 98 3.62 19.89 -16.46
CA LYS A 98 4.33 18.75 -15.87
C LYS A 98 3.48 18.05 -14.81
N SER A 99 2.90 18.77 -13.87
CA SER A 99 2.06 18.19 -12.83
C SER A 99 0.74 17.63 -13.38
N TYR A 100 0.19 18.22 -14.45
CA TYR A 100 -0.93 17.65 -15.18
C TYR A 100 -0.56 16.29 -15.78
N MET A 101 0.53 16.22 -16.54
CA MET A 101 1.05 14.97 -17.12
C MET A 101 1.31 13.92 -16.05
N GLN A 102 1.99 14.27 -14.96
CA GLN A 102 2.28 13.38 -13.83
C GLN A 102 0.99 12.80 -13.22
N THR A 103 -0.06 13.62 -13.07
CA THR A 103 -1.37 13.16 -12.55
C THR A 103 -1.99 12.12 -13.48
N MET A 104 -1.97 12.34 -14.79
CA MET A 104 -2.50 11.41 -15.77
C MET A 104 -1.67 10.11 -15.83
N LEU A 105 -0.34 10.22 -15.70
CA LEU A 105 0.56 9.06 -15.63
C LEU A 105 0.27 8.19 -14.41
N VAL A 106 0.12 8.78 -13.23
CA VAL A 106 -0.22 8.04 -12.01
C VAL A 106 -1.60 7.36 -12.16
N ALA A 107 -2.61 8.07 -12.64
CA ALA A 107 -3.93 7.48 -12.88
C ALA A 107 -3.87 6.32 -13.89
N SER A 108 -3.09 6.45 -14.96
CA SER A 108 -2.87 5.38 -15.95
C SER A 108 -2.12 4.19 -15.34
N GLY A 109 -1.09 4.44 -14.52
CA GLY A 109 -0.37 3.39 -13.81
C GLY A 109 -1.26 2.60 -12.85
N CYS A 110 -2.11 3.29 -12.08
CA CYS A 110 -3.11 2.65 -11.21
C CYS A 110 -4.08 1.79 -12.03
N LYS A 111 -4.60 2.33 -13.15
CA LYS A 111 -5.47 1.56 -14.06
C LYS A 111 -4.80 0.27 -14.52
N GLN A 112 -3.54 0.34 -14.97
CA GLN A 112 -2.78 -0.82 -15.43
C GLN A 112 -2.57 -1.86 -14.33
N LEU A 113 -2.26 -1.43 -13.10
CA LEU A 113 -2.09 -2.32 -11.96
C LEU A 113 -3.39 -3.06 -11.63
N ILE A 114 -4.51 -2.35 -11.56
CA ILE A 114 -5.83 -2.94 -11.29
C ILE A 114 -6.19 -3.96 -12.37
N GLU A 115 -6.05 -3.62 -13.65
CA GLU A 115 -6.36 -4.51 -14.78
C GLU A 115 -5.49 -5.77 -14.79
N GLN A 116 -4.27 -5.68 -14.29
CA GLN A 116 -3.35 -6.82 -14.16
C GLN A 116 -3.52 -7.61 -12.85
N GLY A 117 -4.37 -7.13 -11.93
CA GLY A 117 -4.49 -7.72 -10.59
C GLY A 117 -3.18 -7.67 -9.80
N LYS A 118 -2.35 -6.65 -10.05
CA LYS A 118 -1.07 -6.44 -9.39
C LYS A 118 -1.12 -5.21 -8.50
N SER A 119 -0.25 -5.18 -7.50
CA SER A 119 -0.08 -4.03 -6.63
C SER A 119 1.38 -3.60 -6.60
N THR A 120 1.63 -2.34 -6.25
CA THR A 120 2.98 -1.82 -6.09
C THR A 120 3.09 -0.92 -4.85
N SER A 121 4.30 -0.74 -4.34
CA SER A 121 4.53 0.25 -3.28
C SER A 121 4.53 1.67 -3.87
N ILE A 122 4.35 2.68 -3.01
CA ILE A 122 4.48 4.10 -3.40
C ILE A 122 5.80 4.33 -4.14
N ARG A 123 6.91 3.81 -3.60
CA ARG A 123 8.22 3.89 -4.25
C ARG A 123 8.28 3.09 -5.56
N GLY A 124 7.60 1.95 -5.61
CA GLY A 124 7.49 1.15 -6.83
C GLY A 124 6.73 1.88 -7.94
N MET A 125 5.68 2.64 -7.59
CA MET A 125 4.95 3.49 -8.54
C MET A 125 5.87 4.56 -9.14
N TYR A 126 6.70 5.22 -8.33
CA TYR A 126 7.70 6.16 -8.84
C TYR A 126 8.63 5.52 -9.87
N TYR A 127 9.20 4.34 -9.58
CA TYR A 127 10.08 3.65 -10.54
C TYR A 127 9.35 3.15 -11.79
N LEU A 128 8.09 2.75 -11.66
CA LEU A 128 7.26 2.30 -12.78
C LEU A 128 6.99 3.44 -13.77
N LEU A 129 6.82 4.66 -13.26
CA LEU A 129 6.42 5.81 -14.05
C LEU A 129 7.58 6.73 -14.44
N LYS A 130 8.76 6.54 -13.84
CA LYS A 130 9.95 7.33 -14.15
C LYS A 130 10.53 6.93 -15.49
N HIS A 131 10.53 7.86 -16.42
CA HIS A 131 11.21 7.74 -17.73
C HIS A 131 11.48 9.12 -18.32
N THR A 132 12.40 9.18 -19.26
CA THR A 132 12.67 10.42 -20.01
C THR A 132 11.51 10.72 -20.96
N ILE A 133 11.04 11.95 -20.99
CA ILE A 133 9.98 12.39 -21.89
C ILE A 133 10.55 12.41 -23.32
N GLU A 134 9.88 11.70 -24.22
CA GLU A 134 10.33 11.57 -25.61
C GLU A 134 10.58 12.92 -26.28
N GLY A 135 11.71 13.04 -26.97
CA GLY A 135 12.14 14.27 -27.63
C GLY A 135 12.70 15.36 -26.69
N THR A 136 12.87 15.07 -25.40
CA THR A 136 13.41 16.02 -24.42
C THR A 136 14.53 15.38 -23.59
N LYS A 137 15.14 16.18 -22.69
CA LYS A 137 16.04 15.69 -21.63
C LYS A 137 15.37 15.66 -20.25
N GLU A 138 14.07 15.92 -20.21
CA GLU A 138 13.31 16.02 -18.98
C GLU A 138 12.80 14.64 -18.55
N GLU A 139 12.86 14.36 -17.26
CA GLU A 139 12.27 13.18 -16.67
C GLU A 139 10.80 13.45 -16.28
N THR A 140 9.95 12.42 -16.38
CA THR A 140 8.56 12.50 -15.88
C THR A 140 8.52 12.80 -14.39
N PHE A 141 9.41 12.18 -13.61
CA PHE A 141 9.64 12.42 -12.19
C PHE A 141 11.14 12.46 -11.92
N ASN A 142 11.64 13.53 -11.32
CA ASN A 142 13.05 13.64 -10.94
C ASN A 142 13.31 12.82 -9.66
N GLU A 143 12.45 12.99 -8.66
CA GLU A 143 12.56 12.37 -7.33
C GLU A 143 11.22 11.76 -6.88
N GLN A 144 11.30 10.84 -5.93
CA GLN A 144 10.10 10.23 -5.33
C GLN A 144 9.21 11.28 -4.66
N SER A 145 9.80 12.30 -4.05
CA SER A 145 9.08 13.43 -3.43
C SER A 145 8.15 14.19 -4.38
N GLU A 146 8.38 14.13 -5.69
CA GLU A 146 7.44 14.65 -6.69
C GLU A 146 6.26 13.70 -6.93
N CYS A 147 6.48 12.38 -6.83
CA CYS A 147 5.46 11.38 -7.13
C CYS A 147 4.44 11.21 -5.98
N ASP A 148 4.92 11.20 -4.74
CA ASP A 148 4.09 10.95 -3.56
C ASP A 148 2.87 11.89 -3.45
N PRO A 149 3.00 13.25 -3.59
CA PRO A 149 1.87 14.17 -3.58
C PRO A 149 0.90 13.96 -4.74
N VAL A 150 1.40 13.50 -5.90
CA VAL A 150 0.54 13.25 -7.07
C VAL A 150 -0.33 12.01 -6.84
N ILE A 151 0.21 10.97 -6.21
CA ILE A 151 -0.59 9.79 -5.81
C ILE A 151 -1.73 10.22 -4.88
N GLU A 152 -1.43 11.04 -3.86
CA GLU A 152 -2.45 11.57 -2.94
C GLU A 152 -3.49 12.46 -3.64
N ASP A 153 -3.10 13.22 -4.65
CA ASP A 153 -4.03 14.02 -5.46
C ASP A 153 -4.97 13.14 -6.29
N VAL A 154 -4.47 12.03 -6.81
CA VAL A 154 -5.31 11.03 -7.52
C VAL A 154 -6.28 10.35 -6.54
N GLU A 155 -5.83 9.97 -5.33
CA GLU A 155 -6.69 9.41 -4.27
C GLU A 155 -7.89 10.32 -4.00
N VAL A 156 -7.65 11.60 -3.72
CA VAL A 156 -8.72 12.55 -3.40
C VAL A 156 -9.60 12.88 -4.60
N SER A 157 -9.02 12.94 -5.81
CA SER A 157 -9.76 13.23 -7.05
C SER A 157 -10.71 12.13 -7.45
N LEU A 158 -10.38 10.89 -7.13
CA LEU A 158 -11.18 9.70 -7.40
C LEU A 158 -12.06 9.30 -6.21
N ASN A 159 -11.86 9.94 -5.04
CA ASN A 159 -12.46 9.55 -3.76
C ASN A 159 -12.26 8.05 -3.49
N ALA A 160 -11.05 7.58 -3.69
CA ALA A 160 -10.61 6.22 -3.53
C ALA A 160 -9.49 6.13 -2.50
N LEU A 161 -9.40 5.02 -1.79
CA LEU A 161 -8.27 4.74 -0.93
C LEU A 161 -7.06 4.33 -1.78
N ARG A 162 -5.87 4.54 -1.26
CA ARG A 162 -4.62 4.15 -1.92
C ARG A 162 -4.59 2.69 -2.29
N GLU A 163 -5.07 1.84 -1.40
CA GLU A 163 -5.17 0.40 -1.58
C GLU A 163 -6.15 0.03 -2.70
N GLU A 164 -7.22 0.81 -2.90
CA GLU A 164 -8.16 0.65 -4.01
C GLU A 164 -7.56 1.06 -5.36
N LEU A 165 -6.46 1.84 -5.32
CA LEU A 165 -5.63 2.17 -6.49
C LEU A 165 -4.51 1.14 -6.72
N HIS A 166 -4.48 0.05 -5.96
CA HIS A 166 -3.44 -0.96 -5.97
C HIS A 166 -2.04 -0.42 -5.65
N VAL A 167 -1.97 0.66 -4.88
CA VAL A 167 -0.73 1.23 -4.34
C VAL A 167 -0.75 1.08 -2.82
N TYR A 168 0.34 0.62 -2.22
CA TYR A 168 0.43 0.42 -0.79
C TYR A 168 1.64 1.13 -0.18
N ALA A 169 1.52 1.52 1.08
CA ALA A 169 2.66 1.96 1.85
C ALA A 169 3.53 0.75 2.23
N SER A 170 4.82 0.95 2.45
CA SER A 170 5.67 -0.12 2.97
C SER A 170 5.16 -0.56 4.34
N ASN A 171 5.14 -1.88 4.55
CA ASN A 171 4.80 -2.45 5.86
C ASN A 171 5.75 -1.89 6.92
N ARG A 172 5.20 -1.43 8.03
CA ARG A 172 5.97 -0.88 9.15
C ARG A 172 5.39 -1.34 10.46
N GLY A 173 6.28 -1.49 11.43
CA GLY A 173 5.91 -1.95 12.76
C GLY A 173 5.81 -3.45 12.84
N SER A 174 5.84 -3.93 14.06
CA SER A 174 5.71 -5.36 14.37
C SER A 174 4.78 -5.56 15.57
N ILE A 175 4.22 -6.75 15.66
CA ILE A 175 3.33 -7.17 16.72
C ILE A 175 3.75 -8.54 17.26
N VAL A 176 3.70 -8.72 18.57
CA VAL A 176 3.83 -10.00 19.27
C VAL A 176 2.83 -10.05 20.42
N GLY A 177 2.43 -11.22 20.82
CA GLY A 177 1.52 -11.40 21.96
C GLY A 177 0.49 -12.52 21.74
N ASN A 178 -0.42 -12.68 22.66
CA ASN A 178 -1.45 -13.71 22.63
C ASN A 178 -2.62 -13.31 21.72
N LEU A 179 -2.33 -13.28 20.42
CA LEU A 179 -3.25 -12.90 19.36
C LEU A 179 -3.11 -13.87 18.18
N VAL A 180 -4.24 -14.39 17.70
CA VAL A 180 -4.32 -15.21 16.48
C VAL A 180 -5.30 -14.55 15.52
N PHE A 181 -4.90 -14.40 14.27
CA PHE A 181 -5.73 -13.87 13.21
C PHE A 181 -5.42 -14.56 11.87
N ASP A 182 -6.30 -14.38 10.92
CA ASP A 182 -6.13 -14.80 9.54
C ASP A 182 -5.64 -13.60 8.73
N ASP A 183 -4.59 -13.76 7.94
CA ASP A 183 -4.12 -12.79 6.96
C ASP A 183 -4.19 -13.43 5.58
N SER A 184 -5.13 -12.98 4.77
CA SER A 184 -5.31 -13.43 3.38
C SER A 184 -5.50 -14.95 3.24
N GLY A 185 -6.05 -15.62 4.26
CA GLY A 185 -6.29 -17.06 4.31
C GLY A 185 -5.20 -17.86 5.03
N ASP A 186 -4.14 -17.22 5.53
CA ASP A 186 -3.11 -17.85 6.34
C ASP A 186 -3.29 -17.50 7.82
N GLU A 187 -3.29 -18.52 8.69
CA GLU A 187 -3.41 -18.33 10.14
C GLU A 187 -2.08 -17.89 10.75
N ILE A 188 -2.11 -16.76 11.43
CA ILE A 188 -0.95 -16.13 12.07
C ILE A 188 -1.12 -16.17 13.59
N ASP A 189 -0.21 -16.83 14.27
CA ASP A 189 -0.11 -16.85 15.75
C ASP A 189 1.02 -15.91 16.20
N CYS A 190 0.68 -14.72 16.69
CA CYS A 190 1.64 -13.72 17.11
C CYS A 190 2.48 -14.10 18.33
N SER A 191 2.08 -15.12 19.07
CA SER A 191 2.86 -15.64 20.22
C SER A 191 4.10 -16.44 19.79
N ARG A 192 4.17 -16.82 18.51
CA ARG A 192 5.21 -17.69 17.94
C ARG A 192 6.11 -17.01 16.91
N MET A 193 6.02 -15.69 16.76
CA MET A 193 6.74 -14.92 15.71
C MET A 193 8.21 -14.61 16.05
N GLY A 194 8.75 -15.16 17.13
CA GLY A 194 10.17 -15.03 17.47
C GLY A 194 10.60 -13.61 17.86
N SER A 195 11.86 -13.27 17.57
CA SER A 195 12.45 -11.98 17.96
C SER A 195 12.01 -10.80 17.08
N GLY A 196 11.60 -11.06 15.84
CA GLY A 196 11.18 -10.02 14.89
C GLY A 196 9.70 -9.65 15.02
N GLY A 197 8.88 -10.50 15.63
CA GLY A 197 7.45 -10.35 15.62
C GLY A 197 6.84 -10.54 14.23
N TYR A 198 5.53 -10.40 14.12
CA TYR A 198 4.84 -10.33 12.83
C TYR A 198 4.84 -8.89 12.34
N THR A 199 5.30 -8.67 11.10
CA THR A 199 5.29 -7.33 10.48
C THR A 199 3.87 -6.96 10.11
N ILE A 200 3.38 -5.83 10.63
CA ILE A 200 2.02 -5.37 10.40
C ILE A 200 1.87 -4.92 8.94
N PRO A 201 0.93 -5.50 8.17
CA PRO A 201 0.69 -5.10 6.79
C PRO A 201 0.09 -3.70 6.72
N SER A 202 0.29 -3.02 5.58
CA SER A 202 -0.31 -1.69 5.36
C SER A 202 -1.82 -1.76 5.13
N ILE A 203 -2.32 -2.93 4.67
CA ILE A 203 -3.74 -3.19 4.40
C ILE A 203 -4.26 -4.07 5.54
N CYS A 204 -5.17 -3.52 6.34
CA CYS A 204 -5.76 -4.17 7.50
C CYS A 204 -7.30 -4.13 7.45
N GLU A 205 -7.87 -4.24 6.25
CA GLU A 205 -9.31 -4.28 6.08
C GLU A 205 -9.91 -5.59 6.62
N PRO A 206 -11.14 -5.59 7.13
CA PRO A 206 -11.77 -6.77 7.74
C PRO A 206 -11.95 -7.96 6.80
N ASP A 207 -11.91 -7.74 5.49
CA ASP A 207 -11.93 -8.77 4.46
C ASP A 207 -10.56 -9.44 4.25
N ILE A 208 -9.49 -8.85 4.76
CA ILE A 208 -8.12 -9.36 4.65
C ILE A 208 -7.62 -9.87 5.99
N ILE A 209 -7.79 -9.08 7.06
CA ILE A 209 -7.37 -9.44 8.42
C ILE A 209 -8.60 -9.80 9.25
N GLN A 210 -8.68 -11.04 9.70
CA GLN A 210 -9.79 -11.54 10.50
C GLN A 210 -9.29 -12.08 11.85
N PHE A 211 -9.62 -11.37 12.94
CA PHE A 211 -9.24 -11.79 14.27
C PHE A 211 -9.98 -13.07 14.68
N LYS A 212 -9.24 -14.10 15.10
CA LYS A 212 -9.78 -15.38 15.54
C LYS A 212 -9.77 -15.51 17.07
N LYS A 213 -8.66 -15.12 17.69
CA LYS A 213 -8.46 -15.29 19.13
C LYS A 213 -7.60 -14.16 19.68
N CYS A 214 -8.04 -13.56 20.79
CA CYS A 214 -7.26 -12.60 21.56
C CYS A 214 -7.41 -12.92 23.04
N GLU A 215 -6.32 -13.32 23.70
CA GLU A 215 -6.30 -13.64 25.13
C GLU A 215 -5.49 -12.63 25.93
N ALA A 216 -5.07 -11.52 25.30
CA ALA A 216 -4.31 -10.47 25.98
C ALA A 216 -5.23 -9.53 26.76
N ASP A 217 -4.75 -9.09 27.93
CA ASP A 217 -5.47 -8.17 28.80
C ASP A 217 -5.42 -6.72 28.30
N PHE A 218 -4.32 -6.34 27.61
CA PHE A 218 -4.13 -4.98 27.07
C PHE A 218 -3.16 -4.97 25.89
N ILE A 219 -3.12 -3.83 25.20
CA ILE A 219 -2.16 -3.56 24.13
C ILE A 219 -1.15 -2.53 24.62
N LEU A 220 0.14 -2.86 24.54
CA LEU A 220 1.23 -1.92 24.78
C LEU A 220 1.82 -1.49 23.44
N HIS A 221 1.54 -0.24 23.04
CA HIS A 221 2.15 0.36 21.86
C HIS A 221 3.39 1.15 22.23
N VAL A 222 4.52 0.83 21.60
CA VAL A 222 5.81 1.48 21.83
C VAL A 222 6.22 2.24 20.56
N GLU A 223 6.50 3.53 20.66
CA GLU A 223 6.86 4.34 19.48
C GLU A 223 8.15 3.85 18.80
N LYS A 224 9.20 3.55 19.60
CA LYS A 224 10.54 3.23 19.09
C LYS A 224 10.76 1.72 18.96
N ASP A 225 11.18 1.28 17.78
CA ASP A 225 11.57 -0.12 17.50
C ASP A 225 12.61 -0.65 18.49
N THR A 226 13.63 0.12 18.83
CA THR A 226 14.69 -0.30 19.75
C THR A 226 14.16 -0.62 21.16
N VAL A 227 13.20 0.15 21.64
CA VAL A 227 12.55 -0.09 22.95
C VAL A 227 11.63 -1.31 22.86
N TRP A 228 10.84 -1.41 21.78
CA TRP A 228 10.00 -2.58 21.52
C TRP A 228 10.82 -3.87 21.49
N ARG A 229 11.97 -3.89 20.80
CA ARG A 229 12.88 -5.05 20.75
C ARG A 229 13.32 -5.48 22.11
N ARG A 230 13.67 -4.53 23.00
CA ARG A 230 14.06 -4.84 24.36
C ARG A 230 12.94 -5.52 25.15
N PHE A 231 11.72 -4.97 25.08
CA PHE A 231 10.56 -5.62 25.70
C PHE A 231 10.28 -7.03 25.13
N ASN A 232 10.49 -7.22 23.82
CA ASN A 232 10.30 -8.54 23.21
C ASN A 232 11.40 -9.53 23.60
N GLU A 233 12.66 -9.10 23.74
CA GLU A 233 13.77 -9.92 24.25
C GLU A 233 13.46 -10.42 25.67
N ASP A 234 13.00 -9.53 26.54
CA ASP A 234 12.61 -9.85 27.93
C ASP A 234 11.27 -10.62 28.02
N LYS A 235 10.62 -10.92 26.90
CA LYS A 235 9.32 -11.58 26.83
C LYS A 235 8.25 -10.91 27.69
N PHE A 236 8.31 -9.58 27.79
CA PHE A 236 7.40 -8.77 28.60
C PHE A 236 5.93 -9.12 28.34
N TRP A 237 5.57 -9.31 27.07
CA TRP A 237 4.22 -9.66 26.67
C TRP A 237 3.72 -11.02 27.21
N ARG A 238 4.63 -11.97 27.49
CA ARG A 238 4.27 -13.24 28.16
C ARG A 238 4.04 -13.05 29.65
N THR A 239 4.91 -12.25 30.29
CA THR A 239 4.82 -12.02 31.75
C THR A 239 3.57 -11.22 32.12
N HIS A 240 3.18 -10.27 31.27
CA HIS A 240 2.07 -9.35 31.55
C HIS A 240 0.84 -9.59 30.66
N ASN A 241 0.78 -10.72 29.98
CA ASN A 241 -0.33 -11.13 29.11
C ASN A 241 -0.84 -9.99 28.21
N CYS A 242 0.07 -9.36 27.44
CA CYS A 242 -0.29 -8.24 26.60
C CYS A 242 0.08 -8.48 25.12
N ILE A 243 -0.49 -7.66 24.24
CA ILE A 243 -0.01 -7.49 22.87
C ILE A 243 1.01 -6.36 22.89
N LEU A 244 2.21 -6.62 22.38
CA LEU A 244 3.27 -5.64 22.26
C LEU A 244 3.42 -5.24 20.80
N THR A 245 3.27 -3.95 20.47
CA THR A 245 3.33 -3.44 19.10
C THR A 245 4.16 -2.17 19.00
N HIS A 246 4.69 -1.89 17.82
CA HIS A 246 5.33 -0.61 17.49
C HIS A 246 5.02 -0.20 16.04
N GLY A 247 5.16 1.10 15.75
CA GLY A 247 4.94 1.66 14.42
C GLY A 247 6.21 2.03 13.65
N GLY A 248 7.39 1.88 14.28
CA GLY A 248 8.65 2.34 13.68
C GLY A 248 8.73 3.86 13.54
N GLY A 249 8.33 4.60 14.58
CA GLY A 249 8.10 6.04 14.59
C GLY A 249 6.60 6.35 14.47
N GLN A 250 6.24 7.34 13.63
CA GLN A 250 4.83 7.63 13.41
C GLN A 250 4.11 6.41 12.80
N PRO A 251 3.07 5.88 13.48
CA PRO A 251 2.45 4.63 13.06
C PRO A 251 1.65 4.82 11.75
N PRO A 252 1.84 3.93 10.76
CA PRO A 252 1.03 3.90 9.56
C PRO A 252 -0.42 3.48 9.87
N ARG A 253 -1.31 3.59 8.87
CA ARG A 253 -2.73 3.24 9.02
C ARG A 253 -2.95 1.83 9.56
N GLY A 254 -2.20 0.85 9.08
CA GLY A 254 -2.33 -0.54 9.51
C GLY A 254 -1.99 -0.79 10.97
N VAL A 255 -1.18 0.06 11.60
CA VAL A 255 -0.84 -0.02 13.03
C VAL A 255 -1.89 0.68 13.90
N ARG A 256 -2.53 1.73 13.39
CA ARG A 256 -3.59 2.51 14.09
C ARG A 256 -4.93 1.82 14.07
#